data_10981b185c989ca364f6a34a70453976
#
_entry.id   10981b185c989ca364f6a34a70453976
#
_cell.length_a   1.000
_cell.length_b   1.000
_cell.length_c   1.000
_cell.angle_alpha   90.00
_cell.angle_beta   90.00
_cell.angle_gamma   90.00
#
_symmetry.space_group_name_H-M   'P 1'
#
loop_
_entity.id
_entity.type
_entity.pdbx_description
1 polymer ?
#
loop_
_entity_poly.entity_id
_entity_poly.type
_entity_poly.pdbx_seq_one_letter_code
_entity_poly.pdbx_strand_id
1 'polypeptide(L)'
;MPKFVIEREIPGLGQLSDAEIREIARKSNAILESMGPAIQWLHSYVTGDKMYCVYIAPDEQTVREHAKRGGFPANRISAVRRLVDPNSAQ
;
A
#
# COMPACT_ATOMS: atom_id res chain seq x y z
N MET A 1 12.80 -9.38 4.05
CA MET A 1 12.68 -7.90 4.03
C MET A 1 11.50 -7.46 4.88
N PRO A 2 11.55 -6.28 5.48
CA PRO A 2 10.46 -5.77 6.29
C PRO A 2 9.16 -5.58 5.53
N LYS A 3 8.05 -5.68 6.24
CA LYS A 3 6.73 -5.42 5.70
C LYS A 3 6.23 -4.09 6.28
N PHE A 4 5.55 -3.32 5.46
CA PHE A 4 5.01 -2.01 5.85
C PHE A 4 3.53 -1.93 5.56
N VAL A 5 2.80 -1.25 6.44
CA VAL A 5 1.40 -0.88 6.22
C VAL A 5 1.33 0.62 6.04
N ILE A 6 0.69 1.05 4.94
CA ILE A 6 0.53 2.46 4.64
C ILE A 6 -0.94 2.81 4.76
N GLU A 7 -1.24 3.82 5.57
CA GLU A 7 -2.58 4.38 5.66
C GLU A 7 -2.64 5.59 4.75
N ARG A 8 -3.63 5.61 3.85
CA ARG A 8 -3.86 6.70 2.91
C ARG A 8 -5.26 7.25 3.12
N GLU A 9 -5.38 8.55 3.34
CA GLU A 9 -6.67 9.21 3.44
C GLU A 9 -7.06 9.72 2.06
N ILE A 10 -8.10 9.13 1.49
CA ILE A 10 -8.59 9.46 0.15
C ILE A 10 -10.11 9.58 0.24
N PRO A 11 -10.64 10.80 0.48
CA PRO A 11 -12.09 10.99 0.60
C PRO A 11 -12.83 10.46 -0.63
N GLY A 12 -13.90 9.71 -0.38
CA GLY A 12 -14.73 9.16 -1.44
C GLY A 12 -14.19 7.91 -2.12
N LEU A 13 -13.05 7.39 -1.69
CA LEU A 13 -12.42 6.23 -2.34
C LEU A 13 -13.35 5.02 -2.42
N GLY A 14 -14.11 4.76 -1.35
CA GLY A 14 -15.02 3.62 -1.30
C GLY A 14 -16.18 3.68 -2.28
N GLN A 15 -16.42 4.85 -2.88
CA GLN A 15 -17.49 5.03 -3.85
C GLN A 15 -17.02 4.97 -5.31
N LEU A 16 -15.73 4.78 -5.52
CA LEU A 16 -15.19 4.65 -6.88
C LEU A 16 -15.67 3.35 -7.52
N SER A 17 -15.83 3.38 -8.83
CA SER A 17 -16.21 2.19 -9.60
C SER A 17 -15.05 1.20 -9.67
N ASP A 18 -15.36 -0.05 -10.02
CA ASP A 18 -14.33 -1.07 -10.24
C ASP A 18 -13.33 -0.64 -11.31
N ALA A 19 -13.80 0.06 -12.35
CA ALA A 19 -12.93 0.56 -13.41
C ALA A 19 -11.95 1.61 -12.89
N GLU A 20 -12.43 2.52 -12.04
CA GLU A 20 -11.59 3.54 -11.43
C GLU A 20 -10.55 2.94 -10.47
N ILE A 21 -10.95 1.96 -9.67
CA ILE A 21 -10.01 1.22 -8.80
C ILE A 21 -8.97 0.49 -9.62
N ARG A 22 -9.39 -0.11 -10.75
CA ARG A 22 -8.46 -0.81 -11.66
C ARG A 22 -7.40 0.13 -12.22
N GLU A 23 -7.78 1.36 -12.56
CA GLU A 23 -6.82 2.35 -13.04
C GLU A 23 -5.81 2.76 -11.97
N ILE A 24 -6.25 2.91 -10.73
CA ILE A 24 -5.35 3.18 -9.61
C ILE A 24 -4.34 2.05 -9.46
N ALA A 25 -4.81 0.81 -9.54
CA ALA A 25 -3.95 -0.37 -9.45
C ALA A 25 -2.94 -0.44 -10.61
N ARG A 26 -3.37 -0.12 -11.83
CA ARG A 26 -2.48 -0.09 -12.99
C ARG A 26 -1.37 0.94 -12.82
N LYS A 27 -1.72 2.12 -12.36
CA LYS A 27 -0.76 3.19 -12.10
C LYS A 27 0.26 2.76 -11.05
N SER A 28 -0.21 2.16 -9.96
CA SER A 28 0.65 1.65 -8.92
C SER A 28 1.61 0.59 -9.45
N ASN A 29 1.11 -0.37 -10.23
CA ASN A 29 1.93 -1.42 -10.82
C ASN A 29 3.00 -0.87 -11.76
N ALA A 30 2.67 0.12 -12.59
CA ALA A 30 3.63 0.72 -13.50
C ALA A 30 4.77 1.38 -12.75
N ILE A 31 4.46 2.05 -11.63
CA ILE A 31 5.47 2.70 -10.80
C ILE A 31 6.35 1.66 -10.11
N LEU A 32 5.74 0.61 -9.56
CA LEU A 32 6.49 -0.48 -8.92
C LEU A 32 7.45 -1.13 -9.90
N GLU A 33 7.00 -1.35 -11.14
CA GLU A 33 7.83 -1.94 -12.18
C GLU A 33 9.05 -1.06 -12.47
N SER A 34 8.86 0.27 -12.48
CA SER A 34 9.95 1.22 -12.68
C SER A 34 10.94 1.27 -11.51
N MET A 35 10.52 0.85 -10.33
CA MET A 35 11.35 0.87 -9.12
C MET A 35 12.15 -0.42 -8.94
N GLY A 36 11.86 -1.45 -9.72
CA GLY A 36 12.56 -2.73 -9.65
C GLY A 36 12.02 -3.67 -8.58
N PRO A 37 12.68 -4.85 -8.41
CA PRO A 37 12.11 -5.93 -7.58
C PRO A 37 12.26 -5.73 -6.06
N ALA A 38 12.92 -4.66 -5.61
CA ALA A 38 13.13 -4.45 -4.18
C ALA A 38 11.84 -4.16 -3.42
N ILE A 39 10.82 -3.64 -4.09
CA ILE A 39 9.54 -3.34 -3.47
C ILE A 39 8.45 -4.22 -4.08
N GLN A 40 7.61 -4.81 -3.23
CA GLN A 40 6.51 -5.66 -3.66
C GLN A 40 5.23 -5.20 -2.99
N TRP A 41 4.20 -4.98 -3.79
CA TRP A 41 2.87 -4.66 -3.30
C TRP A 41 2.11 -5.97 -3.12
N LEU A 42 1.69 -6.27 -1.89
CA LEU A 42 1.00 -7.52 -1.59
C LEU A 42 -0.51 -7.40 -1.82
N HIS A 43 -1.12 -6.40 -1.22
CA HIS A 43 -2.55 -6.13 -1.36
C HIS A 43 -2.89 -4.81 -0.67
N SER A 44 -4.13 -4.37 -0.87
CA SER A 44 -4.66 -3.19 -0.21
C SER A 44 -6.10 -3.44 0.21
N TYR A 45 -6.53 -2.76 1.25
CA TYR A 45 -7.92 -2.72 1.70
C TYR A 45 -8.47 -1.33 1.44
N VAL A 46 -9.64 -1.26 0.82
CA VAL A 46 -10.35 -0.01 0.57
C VAL A 46 -11.51 0.09 1.54
N THR A 47 -11.59 1.18 2.28
CA THR A 47 -12.70 1.49 3.17
C THR A 47 -13.49 2.65 2.56
N GLY A 48 -14.33 3.33 3.36
CA GLY A 48 -15.11 4.48 2.83
C GLY A 48 -14.22 5.61 2.34
N ASP A 49 -13.25 6.03 3.15
CA ASP A 49 -12.41 7.19 2.87
C ASP A 49 -10.93 6.91 3.03
N LYS A 50 -10.53 5.66 3.20
CA LYS A 50 -9.14 5.28 3.43
C LYS A 50 -8.75 4.06 2.63
N MET A 51 -7.45 3.93 2.42
CA MET A 51 -6.83 2.76 1.83
C MET A 51 -5.69 2.32 2.73
N TYR A 52 -5.61 1.03 2.98
CA TYR A 52 -4.52 0.43 3.76
C TYR A 52 -3.75 -0.49 2.83
N CYS A 53 -2.52 -0.11 2.49
CA CYS A 53 -1.70 -0.85 1.54
C CYS A 53 -0.59 -1.58 2.27
N VAL A 54 -0.33 -2.83 1.87
CA VAL A 54 0.72 -3.65 2.46
C VAL A 54 1.80 -3.91 1.42
N TYR A 55 3.05 -3.56 1.78
CA TYR A 55 4.22 -3.72 0.93
C TYR A 55 5.32 -4.46 1.64
N ILE A 56 6.18 -5.13 0.86
CA ILE A 56 7.48 -5.62 1.32
C ILE A 56 8.52 -4.73 0.66
N ALA A 57 9.44 -4.17 1.43
CA ALA A 57 10.48 -3.28 0.93
C ALA A 57 11.67 -3.31 1.89
N PRO A 58 12.87 -2.91 1.43
CA PRO A 58 14.06 -2.91 2.30
C PRO A 58 13.96 -1.88 3.43
N ASP A 59 13.27 -0.76 3.20
CA ASP A 59 13.15 0.31 4.18
C ASP A 59 11.94 1.20 3.90
N GLU A 60 11.64 2.06 4.85
CA GLU A 60 10.52 3.00 4.74
C GLU A 60 10.73 4.00 3.60
N GLN A 61 11.96 4.40 3.34
CA GLN A 61 12.28 5.37 2.30
C GLN A 61 11.86 4.87 0.92
N THR A 62 12.04 3.59 0.65
CA THR A 62 11.62 2.97 -0.61
C THR A 62 10.10 3.06 -0.76
N VAL A 63 9.36 2.83 0.32
CA VAL A 63 7.90 2.93 0.32
C VAL A 63 7.46 4.37 0.07
N ARG A 64 8.12 5.33 0.69
CA ARG A 64 7.84 6.75 0.48
C ARG A 64 8.11 7.18 -0.95
N GLU A 65 9.16 6.65 -1.55
CA GLU A 65 9.50 6.95 -2.95
C GLU A 65 8.40 6.47 -3.89
N HIS A 66 7.83 5.30 -3.65
CA HIS A 66 6.70 4.79 -4.43
C HIS A 66 5.50 5.74 -4.35
N ALA A 67 5.15 6.15 -3.13
CA ALA A 67 4.04 7.06 -2.91
C ALA A 67 4.27 8.39 -3.62
N LYS A 68 5.50 8.93 -3.54
CA LYS A 68 5.87 10.18 -4.17
C LYS A 68 5.76 10.11 -5.69
N ARG A 69 6.30 9.07 -6.29
CA ARG A 69 6.26 8.88 -7.75
C ARG A 69 4.84 8.76 -8.28
N GLY A 70 3.96 8.13 -7.51
CA GLY A 70 2.56 7.95 -7.88
C GLY A 70 1.66 9.13 -7.53
N GLY A 71 2.16 10.06 -6.73
CA GLY A 71 1.32 11.12 -6.19
C GLY A 71 0.27 10.58 -5.22
N PHE A 72 0.51 9.41 -4.62
CA PHE A 72 -0.40 8.82 -3.65
C PHE A 72 -0.17 9.43 -2.27
N PRO A 73 -1.22 9.73 -1.51
CA PRO A 73 -1.03 10.18 -0.14
C PRO A 73 -0.43 9.05 0.70
N ALA A 74 0.41 9.41 1.65
CA ALA A 74 1.00 8.47 2.60
C ALA A 74 0.91 9.09 3.99
N ASN A 75 -0.30 9.10 4.53
CA ASN A 75 -0.58 9.76 5.80
C ASN A 75 0.15 9.11 6.96
N ARG A 76 0.29 7.79 6.92
CA ARG A 76 1.01 7.07 7.94
C ARG A 76 1.64 5.81 7.34
N ILE A 77 2.92 5.60 7.64
CA ILE A 77 3.66 4.40 7.27
C ILE A 77 4.14 3.74 8.55
N SER A 78 3.81 2.46 8.71
CA SER A 78 4.20 1.71 9.91
C SER A 78 4.91 0.42 9.51
N ALA A 79 6.06 0.16 10.12
CA ALA A 79 6.73 -1.12 9.94
C ALA A 79 5.97 -2.18 10.71
N VAL A 80 5.68 -3.30 10.05
CA VAL A 80 5.01 -4.42 10.70
C VAL A 80 6.03 -5.14 11.59
N ARG A 81 5.70 -5.29 12.86
CA ARG A 81 6.54 -5.97 13.82
C ARG A 81 6.15 -7.43 13.98
N ARG A 82 4.86 -7.73 13.86
CA ARG A 82 4.33 -9.06 14.14
C ARG A 82 2.95 -9.23 13.50
N LEU A 83 2.73 -10.40 12.94
CA LEU A 83 1.39 -10.80 12.48
C LEU A 83 0.74 -11.58 13.63
N VAL A 84 -0.49 -11.20 13.96
CA VAL A 84 -1.27 -11.89 15.00
C VAL A 84 -2.56 -12.40 14.35
N ASP A 85 -2.87 -13.66 14.55
CA ASP A 85 -4.09 -14.28 14.06
C ASP A 85 -4.56 -15.35 15.07
N PRO A 86 -5.67 -16.05 14.80
CA PRO A 86 -6.18 -17.06 15.74
C PRO A 86 -5.16 -18.11 16.13
N ASN A 87 -4.25 -18.47 15.24
CA ASN A 87 -3.20 -19.44 15.52
C ASN A 87 -2.17 -18.92 16.52
N SER A 88 -2.09 -17.61 16.70
CA SER A 88 -1.16 -17.01 17.64
C SER A 88 -1.49 -17.35 19.09
N ALA A 89 -2.71 -17.82 19.36
CA ALA A 89 -3.16 -18.22 20.69
C ALA A 89 -2.72 -19.63 21.08
N GLN A 90 -2.13 -20.38 20.18
CA GLN A 90 -1.74 -21.79 20.39
C GLN A 90 -0.30 -21.96 20.86
#